data_7849e1d846b045df0afe2149a1c8fe00
#
_entry.id   7849e1d846b045df0afe2149a1c8fe00
#
_cell.length_a   1.000
_cell.length_b   1.000
_cell.length_c   1.000
_cell.angle_alpha   90.00
_cell.angle_beta   90.00
_cell.angle_gamma   90.00
#
_symmetry.space_group_name_H-M   'P 1'
#
loop_
_entity.id
_entity.type
_entity.pdbx_description
1 polymer ?
#
loop_
_entity_poly.entity_id
_entity_poly.type
_entity_poly.pdbx_seq_one_letter_code
_entity_poly.pdbx_strand_id
1 'polypeptide(L)'
;TINFGENYPVDFDIVSDQGQKVEFRDNDQAEFTTEEVFENTSKLTLRFYRMKNPRSRLRIYSIRFGYGLVYYNDSVMASSLESYVSPIGADIPQIDFTVTLKNYDKYFNVDNPRSAINFLETGQEMEIYYGYQLPTGEVEWIRGNRLLCSEWESDDYTATIRCQDVFRSMDAEFYRGLYRSAGKSYYDLALEVLADAGLTDYY
;
A
#
# COMPACT_ATOMS: atom_id res chain seq x y z
N THR A 1 -5.46 8.00 4.38
CA THR A 1 -6.48 7.35 5.24
C THR A 1 -5.93 7.10 6.63
N ILE A 2 -6.72 7.34 7.67
CA ILE A 2 -6.38 7.08 9.08
C ILE A 2 -7.47 6.21 9.69
N ASN A 3 -7.10 5.05 10.26
CA ASN A 3 -8.03 4.19 10.97
C ASN A 3 -7.92 4.45 12.48
N PHE A 4 -8.97 5.03 13.05
CA PHE A 4 -9.08 5.35 14.49
C PHE A 4 -9.83 4.27 15.28
N GLY A 5 -10.53 3.35 14.60
CA GLY A 5 -11.43 2.39 15.25
C GLY A 5 -12.67 3.05 15.87
N GLU A 6 -13.30 2.37 16.80
CA GLU A 6 -14.61 2.76 17.35
C GLU A 6 -14.65 4.13 18.05
N ASN A 7 -13.55 4.53 18.70
CA ASN A 7 -13.43 5.82 19.38
C ASN A 7 -12.59 6.80 18.56
N TYR A 8 -13.18 7.33 17.51
CA TYR A 8 -12.55 8.26 16.59
C TYR A 8 -12.63 9.73 17.08
N PRO A 9 -11.69 10.58 16.61
CA PRO A 9 -11.77 12.02 16.83
C PRO A 9 -12.89 12.64 15.99
N VAL A 10 -13.70 13.47 16.63
CA VAL A 10 -14.75 14.26 15.96
C VAL A 10 -14.18 15.55 15.40
N ASP A 11 -13.29 16.20 16.17
CA ASP A 11 -12.59 17.41 15.73
C ASP A 11 -11.09 17.21 15.85
N PHE A 12 -10.38 17.42 14.76
CA PHE A 12 -8.92 17.34 14.74
C PHE A 12 -8.33 18.14 13.58
N ASP A 13 -7.03 18.39 13.66
CA ASP A 13 -6.27 19.06 12.62
C ASP A 13 -5.10 18.18 12.18
N ILE A 14 -4.72 18.31 10.92
CA ILE A 14 -3.46 17.82 10.38
C ILE A 14 -2.61 19.03 10.02
N VAL A 15 -1.39 19.07 10.55
CA VAL A 15 -0.46 20.19 10.38
C VAL A 15 0.85 19.66 9.83
N SER A 16 1.31 20.20 8.70
CA SER A 16 2.62 19.89 8.12
C SER A 16 3.73 20.70 8.79
N ASP A 17 4.97 20.26 8.64
CA ASP A 17 6.17 21.00 9.04
C ASP A 17 6.39 22.28 8.19
N GLN A 18 5.76 22.37 7.02
CA GLN A 18 5.74 23.57 6.16
C GLN A 18 4.67 24.59 6.56
N GLY A 19 3.90 24.30 7.61
CA GLY A 19 2.87 25.21 8.15
C GLY A 19 1.50 25.09 7.49
N GLN A 20 1.31 24.19 6.53
CA GLN A 20 -0.01 23.88 6.01
C GLN A 20 -0.85 23.24 7.12
N LYS A 21 -2.05 23.79 7.35
CA LYS A 21 -2.99 23.31 8.35
C LYS A 21 -4.32 23.00 7.69
N VAL A 22 -4.81 21.79 7.89
CA VAL A 22 -6.14 21.37 7.46
C VAL A 22 -6.96 20.98 8.68
N GLU A 23 -8.16 21.53 8.78
CA GLU A 23 -9.07 21.37 9.92
C GLU A 23 -10.22 20.46 9.53
N PHE A 24 -10.46 19.44 10.35
CA PHE A 24 -11.58 18.50 10.21
C PHE A 24 -12.49 18.65 11.40
N ARG A 25 -13.77 18.85 11.13
CA ARG A 25 -14.80 19.07 12.14
C ARG A 25 -15.97 18.13 11.90
N ASP A 26 -16.60 17.72 12.97
CA ASP A 26 -17.78 16.84 12.97
C ASP A 26 -17.55 15.53 12.19
N ASN A 27 -16.34 14.97 12.28
CA ASN A 27 -16.05 13.65 11.72
C ASN A 27 -16.90 12.59 12.45
N ASP A 28 -17.59 11.76 11.69
CA ASP A 28 -18.44 10.67 12.17
C ASP A 28 -17.92 9.27 11.78
N GLN A 29 -16.70 9.21 11.17
CA GLN A 29 -16.14 7.98 10.62
C GLN A 29 -14.97 7.48 11.46
N ALA A 30 -14.95 6.16 11.67
CA ALA A 30 -13.85 5.45 12.30
C ALA A 30 -12.62 5.34 11.39
N GLU A 31 -12.86 5.17 10.10
CA GLU A 31 -11.85 5.22 9.06
C GLU A 31 -12.00 6.54 8.29
N PHE A 32 -11.09 7.46 8.56
CA PHE A 32 -11.10 8.79 7.99
C PHE A 32 -10.19 8.86 6.78
N THR A 33 -10.71 9.37 5.66
CA THR A 33 -9.94 9.60 4.45
C THR A 33 -10.02 11.07 4.03
N THR A 34 -8.91 11.63 3.60
CA THR A 34 -8.84 12.99 3.05
C THR A 34 -8.05 12.97 1.75
N GLU A 35 -8.44 13.81 0.81
CA GLU A 35 -7.74 14.03 -0.47
C GLU A 35 -6.76 15.22 -0.38
N GLU A 36 -6.56 15.77 0.81
CA GLU A 36 -5.63 16.89 1.02
C GLU A 36 -4.18 16.47 0.73
N VAL A 37 -3.51 17.25 -0.08
CA VAL A 37 -2.12 17.04 -0.47
C VAL A 37 -1.21 17.91 0.39
N PHE A 38 -0.22 17.29 1.02
CA PHE A 38 0.82 17.96 1.80
C PHE A 38 2.14 17.87 1.03
N GLU A 39 2.41 18.89 0.20
CA GLU A 39 3.61 18.92 -0.63
C GLU A 39 4.87 19.16 0.19
N ASN A 40 5.98 18.54 -0.22
CA ASN A 40 7.31 18.74 0.36
C ASN A 40 7.35 18.62 1.90
N THR A 41 6.54 17.73 2.45
CA THR A 41 6.38 17.53 3.90
C THR A 41 7.14 16.32 4.38
N SER A 42 7.98 16.48 5.37
CA SER A 42 8.70 15.39 6.05
C SER A 42 8.04 14.97 7.37
N LYS A 43 7.15 15.82 7.91
CA LYS A 43 6.49 15.56 9.20
C LYS A 43 5.06 16.08 9.19
N LEU A 44 4.13 15.20 9.54
CA LEU A 44 2.74 15.55 9.83
C LEU A 44 2.47 15.44 11.35
N THR A 45 1.76 16.44 11.86
CA THR A 45 1.32 16.48 13.27
C THR A 45 -0.19 16.43 13.32
N LEU A 46 -0.73 15.42 13.98
CA LEU A 46 -2.16 15.27 14.25
C LEU A 46 -2.48 15.93 15.60
N ARG A 47 -3.48 16.82 15.63
CA ARG A 47 -3.95 17.50 16.83
C ARG A 47 -5.41 17.17 17.03
N PHE A 48 -5.74 16.56 18.16
CA PHE A 48 -7.10 16.11 18.47
C PHE A 48 -7.73 17.02 19.52
N TYR A 49 -8.97 17.45 19.29
CA TYR A 49 -9.68 18.39 20.16
C TYR A 49 -10.91 17.76 20.81
N ARG A 50 -11.70 17.02 20.03
CA ARG A 50 -12.94 16.40 20.53
C ARG A 50 -12.99 14.95 20.06
N MET A 51 -13.29 14.05 20.98
CA MET A 51 -13.43 12.63 20.71
C MET A 51 -14.90 12.22 20.76
N LYS A 52 -15.29 11.17 20.02
CA LYS A 52 -16.62 10.56 20.10
C LYS A 52 -16.95 10.17 21.54
N ASN A 53 -16.01 9.56 22.23
CA ASN A 53 -16.13 9.22 23.63
C ASN A 53 -15.00 9.90 24.44
N PRO A 54 -15.30 10.99 25.17
CA PRO A 54 -14.27 11.78 25.89
C PRO A 54 -13.56 11.00 27.01
N ARG A 55 -14.15 9.89 27.48
CA ARG A 55 -13.58 9.07 28.55
C ARG A 55 -12.70 7.93 28.05
N SER A 56 -12.60 7.75 26.75
CA SER A 56 -11.78 6.70 26.13
C SER A 56 -10.50 7.29 25.54
N ARG A 57 -9.44 6.48 25.54
CA ARG A 57 -8.18 6.85 24.89
C ARG A 57 -8.31 6.76 23.37
N LEU A 58 -7.73 7.73 22.67
CA LEU A 58 -7.52 7.63 21.24
C LEU A 58 -6.60 6.44 20.95
N ARG A 59 -6.94 5.69 19.92
CA ARG A 59 -6.07 4.68 19.30
C ARG A 59 -6.03 4.96 17.80
N ILE A 60 -4.84 4.86 17.24
CA ILE A 60 -4.64 4.89 15.80
C ILE A 60 -4.17 3.49 15.43
N TYR A 61 -4.98 2.78 14.64
CA TYR A 61 -4.67 1.41 14.21
C TYR A 61 -3.77 1.40 12.98
N SER A 62 -4.00 2.35 12.07
CA SER A 62 -3.14 2.51 10.90
C SER A 62 -3.22 3.93 10.36
N ILE A 63 -2.13 4.38 9.74
CA ILE A 63 -2.07 5.58 8.92
C ILE A 63 -1.51 5.15 7.57
N ARG A 64 -2.26 5.42 6.51
CA ARG A 64 -1.84 5.16 5.13
C ARG A 64 -1.63 6.49 4.45
N PHE A 65 -0.46 6.67 3.88
CA PHE A 65 -0.10 7.81 3.06
C PHE A 65 -0.21 7.43 1.58
N GLY A 66 -0.40 8.45 0.74
CA GLY A 66 -0.60 8.27 -0.68
C GLY A 66 -2.03 7.89 -1.03
N TYR A 67 -2.22 7.38 -2.22
CA TYR A 67 -3.54 7.05 -2.76
C TYR A 67 -4.04 5.72 -2.20
N GLY A 68 -4.65 5.77 -1.03
CA GLY A 68 -5.15 4.58 -0.30
C GLY A 68 -6.52 4.10 -0.80
N LEU A 69 -6.65 3.78 -2.07
CA LEU A 69 -7.88 3.18 -2.59
C LEU A 69 -7.99 1.72 -2.18
N VAL A 70 -9.18 1.35 -1.77
CA VAL A 70 -9.54 -0.03 -1.48
C VAL A 70 -10.60 -0.48 -2.48
N TYR A 71 -10.27 -1.53 -3.23
CA TYR A 71 -11.18 -2.14 -4.19
C TYR A 71 -11.74 -3.43 -3.63
N TYR A 72 -13.06 -3.54 -3.59
CA TYR A 72 -13.76 -4.72 -3.14
C TYR A 72 -14.21 -5.58 -4.33
N ASN A 73 -14.73 -6.76 -4.06
CA ASN A 73 -15.17 -7.73 -5.06
C ASN A 73 -16.15 -7.17 -6.10
N ASP A 74 -16.93 -6.16 -5.76
CA ASP A 74 -17.87 -5.50 -6.68
C ASP A 74 -17.15 -4.67 -7.75
N SER A 75 -15.97 -4.18 -7.46
CA SER A 75 -15.12 -3.40 -8.36
C SER A 75 -14.10 -4.26 -9.12
N VAL A 76 -13.79 -5.45 -8.62
CA VAL A 76 -12.83 -6.38 -9.22
C VAL A 76 -13.54 -7.26 -10.24
N MET A 77 -13.09 -7.23 -11.50
CA MET A 77 -13.61 -8.10 -12.58
C MET A 77 -12.86 -9.41 -12.68
N ALA A 78 -11.55 -9.36 -12.53
CA ALA A 78 -10.68 -10.52 -12.57
C ALA A 78 -9.41 -10.26 -11.77
N SER A 79 -8.84 -11.32 -11.24
CA SER A 79 -7.52 -11.28 -10.63
C SER A 79 -6.79 -12.59 -10.86
N SER A 80 -5.47 -12.51 -11.03
CA SER A 80 -4.57 -13.67 -11.13
C SER A 80 -3.35 -13.42 -10.26
N LEU A 81 -3.00 -14.41 -9.46
CA LEU A 81 -1.77 -14.41 -8.68
C LEU A 81 -0.99 -15.67 -9.04
N GLU A 82 0.21 -15.44 -9.57
CA GLU A 82 1.14 -16.50 -9.94
C GLU A 82 2.34 -16.44 -9.02
N SER A 83 2.68 -17.58 -8.42
CA SER A 83 3.87 -17.72 -7.59
C SER A 83 4.77 -18.80 -8.16
N TYR A 84 5.97 -18.41 -8.49
CA TYR A 84 6.98 -19.32 -9.04
C TYR A 84 8.12 -19.52 -8.07
N VAL A 85 8.46 -20.78 -7.84
CA VAL A 85 9.63 -21.19 -7.06
C VAL A 85 10.43 -22.18 -7.89
N SER A 86 11.69 -21.88 -8.16
CA SER A 86 12.57 -22.79 -8.90
C SER A 86 12.82 -24.06 -8.10
N PRO A 87 12.51 -25.25 -8.65
CA PRO A 87 12.73 -26.51 -7.94
C PRO A 87 14.20 -26.87 -7.74
N ILE A 88 15.10 -26.23 -8.50
CA ILE A 88 16.56 -26.44 -8.43
C ILE A 88 17.27 -25.32 -7.64
N GLY A 89 16.53 -24.35 -7.10
CA GLY A 89 17.10 -23.26 -6.31
C GLY A 89 17.99 -22.30 -7.09
N ALA A 90 17.85 -22.25 -8.44
CA ALA A 90 18.65 -21.38 -9.28
C ALA A 90 18.09 -19.96 -9.39
N ASP A 91 16.77 -19.81 -9.20
CA ASP A 91 16.09 -18.52 -9.35
C ASP A 91 15.49 -18.09 -8.03
N ILE A 92 15.42 -16.79 -7.81
CA ILE A 92 14.73 -16.20 -6.66
C ILE A 92 13.22 -16.41 -6.85
N PRO A 93 12.46 -16.83 -5.80
CA PRO A 93 11.02 -16.93 -5.87
C PRO A 93 10.41 -15.61 -6.34
N GLN A 94 9.47 -15.66 -7.27
CA GLN A 94 8.79 -14.48 -7.82
C GLN A 94 7.29 -14.63 -7.68
N ILE A 95 6.62 -13.50 -7.45
CA ILE A 95 5.17 -13.41 -7.40
C ILE A 95 4.74 -12.31 -8.36
N ASP A 96 3.89 -12.69 -9.32
CA ASP A 96 3.22 -11.78 -10.24
C ASP A 96 1.73 -11.73 -9.89
N PHE A 97 1.18 -10.54 -9.84
CA PHE A 97 -0.24 -10.32 -9.60
C PHE A 97 -0.80 -9.37 -10.63
N THR A 98 -1.90 -9.76 -11.21
CA THR A 98 -2.66 -8.93 -12.15
C THR A 98 -4.08 -8.78 -11.64
N VAL A 99 -4.58 -7.55 -11.58
CA VAL A 99 -5.97 -7.27 -11.25
C VAL A 99 -6.59 -6.40 -12.33
N THR A 100 -7.80 -6.76 -12.74
CA THR A 100 -8.63 -5.97 -13.65
C THR A 100 -9.82 -5.41 -12.89
N LEU A 101 -9.93 -4.10 -12.87
CA LEU A 101 -10.96 -3.32 -12.18
C LEU A 101 -11.98 -2.79 -13.18
N LYS A 102 -13.21 -2.55 -12.72
CA LYS A 102 -14.22 -1.81 -13.46
C LYS A 102 -13.83 -0.34 -13.56
N ASN A 103 -13.96 0.23 -14.77
CA ASN A 103 -13.64 1.64 -15.04
C ASN A 103 -14.83 2.39 -15.67
N TYR A 104 -16.07 2.02 -15.33
CA TYR A 104 -17.28 2.62 -15.92
C TYR A 104 -17.46 4.09 -15.59
N ASP A 105 -16.92 4.54 -14.47
CA ASP A 105 -16.86 5.94 -14.04
C ASP A 105 -15.67 6.71 -14.63
N LYS A 106 -14.86 6.05 -15.46
CA LYS A 106 -13.65 6.58 -16.10
C LYS A 106 -12.62 7.10 -15.10
N TYR A 107 -12.60 6.49 -13.92
CA TYR A 107 -11.71 6.90 -12.84
C TYR A 107 -10.22 6.66 -13.15
N PHE A 108 -9.93 5.76 -14.08
CA PHE A 108 -8.58 5.48 -14.59
C PHE A 108 -8.30 6.08 -15.96
N ASN A 109 -9.11 7.03 -16.45
CA ASN A 109 -8.88 7.68 -17.73
C ASN A 109 -8.05 8.96 -17.54
N VAL A 110 -7.09 9.17 -18.45
CA VAL A 110 -6.19 10.34 -18.44
C VAL A 110 -6.97 11.67 -18.54
N ASP A 111 -8.08 11.66 -19.28
CA ASP A 111 -8.91 12.86 -19.47
C ASP A 111 -9.77 13.22 -18.25
N ASN A 112 -9.82 12.35 -17.23
CA ASN A 112 -10.54 12.63 -16.01
C ASN A 112 -9.62 13.41 -15.04
N PRO A 113 -9.93 14.66 -14.67
CA PRO A 113 -9.11 15.45 -13.75
C PRO A 113 -8.90 14.81 -12.37
N ARG A 114 -9.81 13.90 -11.99
CA ARG A 114 -9.74 13.13 -10.74
C ARG A 114 -9.23 11.71 -10.93
N SER A 115 -8.55 11.47 -12.05
CA SER A 115 -8.08 10.14 -12.39
C SER A 115 -7.10 9.58 -11.36
N ALA A 116 -7.29 8.32 -11.02
CA ALA A 116 -6.33 7.56 -10.22
C ALA A 116 -4.95 7.46 -10.89
N ILE A 117 -4.90 7.51 -12.22
CA ILE A 117 -3.64 7.44 -12.98
C ILE A 117 -2.66 8.54 -12.58
N ASN A 118 -3.15 9.73 -12.22
CA ASN A 118 -2.29 10.84 -11.80
C ASN A 118 -1.54 10.56 -10.50
N PHE A 119 -1.91 9.52 -9.76
CA PHE A 119 -1.36 9.15 -8.47
C PHE A 119 -0.76 7.74 -8.47
N LEU A 120 -0.88 7.01 -9.58
CA LEU A 120 -0.22 5.71 -9.72
C LEU A 120 1.23 5.92 -10.11
N GLU A 121 2.11 5.29 -9.36
CA GLU A 121 3.56 5.31 -9.61
C GLU A 121 4.09 3.89 -9.70
N THR A 122 5.05 3.67 -10.59
CA THR A 122 5.80 2.41 -10.61
C THR A 122 6.55 2.25 -9.30
N GLY A 123 6.44 1.08 -8.68
CA GLY A 123 6.99 0.81 -7.36
C GLY A 123 6.05 1.17 -6.20
N GLN A 124 4.85 1.69 -6.48
CA GLN A 124 3.84 1.92 -5.45
C GLN A 124 3.39 0.60 -4.84
N GLU A 125 3.25 0.58 -3.51
CA GLU A 125 2.83 -0.61 -2.78
C GLU A 125 1.36 -0.92 -2.99
N MET A 126 1.10 -2.20 -3.24
CA MET A 126 -0.22 -2.79 -3.39
C MET A 126 -0.36 -3.94 -2.40
N GLU A 127 -1.45 -3.96 -1.65
CA GLU A 127 -1.75 -5.02 -0.70
C GLU A 127 -2.96 -5.82 -1.14
N ILE A 128 -2.87 -7.13 -1.05
CA ILE A 128 -3.96 -8.05 -1.34
C ILE A 128 -4.54 -8.56 -0.02
N TYR A 129 -5.85 -8.54 0.08
CA TYR A 129 -6.57 -9.11 1.22
C TYR A 129 -7.53 -10.18 0.73
N TYR A 130 -7.55 -11.30 1.44
CA TYR A 130 -8.49 -12.41 1.20
C TYR A 130 -9.60 -12.34 2.22
N GLY A 131 -10.84 -12.19 1.75
CA GLY A 131 -12.03 -12.18 2.60
C GLY A 131 -12.65 -13.58 2.66
N TYR A 132 -12.88 -14.09 3.87
CA TYR A 132 -13.63 -15.31 4.10
C TYR A 132 -14.92 -14.99 4.85
N GLN A 133 -16.06 -15.35 4.25
CA GLN A 133 -17.35 -15.13 4.89
C GLN A 133 -17.61 -16.20 5.94
N LEU A 134 -17.74 -15.77 7.18
CA LEU A 134 -18.08 -16.63 8.30
C LEU A 134 -19.56 -17.07 8.27
N PRO A 135 -19.92 -18.16 8.95
CA PRO A 135 -21.33 -18.59 9.09
C PRO A 135 -22.22 -17.54 9.74
N THR A 136 -21.65 -16.61 10.48
CA THR A 136 -22.34 -15.44 11.06
C THR A 136 -22.74 -14.39 10.04
N GLY A 137 -22.24 -14.45 8.81
CA GLY A 137 -22.39 -13.46 7.76
C GLY A 137 -21.32 -12.36 7.76
N GLU A 138 -20.48 -12.30 8.77
CA GLU A 138 -19.32 -11.41 8.83
C GLU A 138 -18.20 -11.89 7.89
N VAL A 139 -17.41 -10.95 7.37
CA VAL A 139 -16.24 -11.27 6.55
C VAL A 139 -14.98 -11.07 7.38
N GLU A 140 -14.22 -12.14 7.55
CA GLU A 140 -12.88 -12.09 8.12
C GLU A 140 -11.86 -11.82 7.00
N TRP A 141 -11.02 -10.82 7.17
CA TRP A 141 -10.02 -10.43 6.20
C TRP A 141 -8.63 -10.88 6.63
N ILE A 142 -7.97 -11.63 5.76
CA ILE A 142 -6.60 -12.08 5.96
C ILE A 142 -5.72 -11.30 4.99
N ARG A 143 -4.68 -10.67 5.51
CA ARG A 143 -3.68 -10.01 4.69
C ARG A 143 -2.91 -11.05 3.88
N GLY A 144 -2.86 -10.86 2.60
CA GLY A 144 -2.06 -11.66 1.67
C GLY A 144 -0.71 -10.98 1.36
N ASN A 145 -0.38 -10.97 0.08
CA ASN A 145 0.88 -10.45 -0.39
C ASN A 145 0.91 -8.91 -0.43
N ARG A 146 2.10 -8.37 -0.20
CA ARG A 146 2.45 -6.97 -0.46
C ARG A 146 3.35 -6.95 -1.69
N LEU A 147 2.92 -6.25 -2.71
CA LEU A 147 3.54 -6.22 -4.02
C LEU A 147 3.77 -4.78 -4.46
N LEU A 148 4.59 -4.60 -5.47
CA LEU A 148 4.88 -3.30 -6.06
C LEU A 148 4.23 -3.20 -7.43
N CYS A 149 3.52 -2.09 -7.69
CA CYS A 149 2.95 -1.80 -9.00
C CYS A 149 4.07 -1.68 -10.03
N SER A 150 4.01 -2.48 -11.10
CA SER A 150 4.98 -2.46 -12.19
C SER A 150 4.47 -1.67 -13.39
N GLU A 151 3.22 -1.89 -13.76
CA GLU A 151 2.59 -1.22 -14.89
C GLU A 151 1.06 -1.21 -14.74
N TRP A 152 0.41 -0.33 -15.47
CA TRP A 152 -1.03 -0.28 -15.58
C TRP A 152 -1.47 0.14 -16.98
N GLU A 153 -2.63 -0.31 -17.36
CA GLU A 153 -3.30 0.07 -18.59
C GLU A 153 -4.79 0.28 -18.33
N SER A 154 -5.43 1.17 -19.05
CA SER A 154 -6.87 1.39 -18.91
C SER A 154 -7.55 1.70 -20.23
N ASP A 155 -8.80 1.30 -20.32
CA ASP A 155 -9.73 1.70 -21.36
C ASP A 155 -11.02 2.29 -20.76
N ASP A 156 -12.06 2.50 -21.56
CA ASP A 156 -13.33 3.08 -21.11
C ASP A 156 -14.12 2.19 -20.14
N TYR A 157 -13.79 0.92 -20.02
CA TYR A 157 -14.54 -0.07 -19.25
C TYR A 157 -13.73 -0.75 -18.17
N THR A 158 -12.43 -0.87 -18.39
CA THR A 158 -11.53 -1.63 -17.53
C THR A 158 -10.25 -0.88 -17.24
N ALA A 159 -9.67 -1.19 -16.08
CA ALA A 159 -8.31 -0.81 -15.73
C ALA A 159 -7.58 -2.05 -15.23
N THR A 160 -6.45 -2.37 -15.84
CA THR A 160 -5.62 -3.52 -15.44
C THR A 160 -4.35 -3.01 -14.79
N ILE A 161 -4.08 -3.48 -13.59
CA ILE A 161 -2.88 -3.14 -12.81
C ILE A 161 -2.09 -4.43 -12.64
N ARG A 162 -0.79 -4.37 -12.94
CA ARG A 162 0.17 -5.47 -12.75
C ARG A 162 1.13 -5.12 -11.64
N CYS A 163 1.33 -6.07 -10.75
CA CYS A 163 2.19 -5.92 -9.59
C CYS A 163 3.15 -7.10 -9.50
N GLN A 164 4.31 -6.84 -8.95
CA GLN A 164 5.37 -7.82 -8.78
C GLN A 164 5.91 -7.75 -7.36
N ASP A 165 6.51 -8.82 -6.90
CA ASP A 165 7.16 -8.78 -5.61
C ASP A 165 8.43 -7.90 -5.63
N VAL A 166 8.89 -7.59 -4.45
CA VAL A 166 10.07 -6.74 -4.25
C VAL A 166 11.35 -7.37 -4.78
N PHE A 167 11.41 -8.71 -4.88
CA PHE A 167 12.60 -9.42 -5.35
C PHE A 167 12.88 -9.18 -6.83
N ARG A 168 11.89 -8.71 -7.60
CA ARG A 168 12.09 -8.29 -8.98
C ARG A 168 13.11 -7.15 -9.12
N SER A 169 13.20 -6.28 -8.12
CA SER A 169 14.20 -5.20 -8.09
C SER A 169 15.64 -5.72 -7.89
N MET A 170 15.78 -6.97 -7.46
CA MET A 170 17.07 -7.63 -7.28
C MET A 170 17.65 -8.24 -8.57
N ASP A 171 16.92 -8.23 -9.68
CA ASP A 171 17.39 -8.67 -10.99
C ASP A 171 18.36 -7.66 -11.65
N ALA A 172 18.94 -6.77 -10.87
CA ALA A 172 19.95 -5.83 -11.29
C ALA A 172 21.35 -6.45 -11.15
N GLU A 173 22.19 -6.28 -12.18
CA GLU A 173 23.60 -6.64 -12.07
C GLU A 173 24.29 -5.83 -10.98
N PHE A 174 24.73 -6.51 -9.94
CA PHE A 174 25.52 -5.86 -8.88
C PHE A 174 26.90 -5.49 -9.45
N TYR A 175 27.15 -4.21 -9.60
CA TYR A 175 28.37 -3.63 -10.20
C TYR A 175 29.64 -3.94 -9.39
N ARG A 176 29.50 -4.32 -8.13
CA ARG A 176 30.58 -4.69 -7.22
C ARG A 176 30.45 -6.18 -6.94
N GLY A 177 31.24 -7.00 -7.61
CA GLY A 177 31.32 -8.41 -7.27
C GLY A 177 31.44 -8.58 -5.74
N LEU A 178 30.50 -9.29 -5.12
CA LEU A 178 30.46 -9.49 -3.67
C LEU A 178 31.52 -10.52 -3.29
N TYR A 179 32.79 -10.09 -3.20
CA TYR A 179 33.81 -10.91 -2.56
C TYR A 179 33.62 -10.87 -1.05
N ARG A 180 33.34 -12.01 -0.46
CA ARG A 180 33.21 -12.13 0.99
C ARG A 180 34.37 -12.94 1.57
N SER A 181 35.01 -12.36 2.59
CA SER A 181 36.04 -13.08 3.34
C SER A 181 35.45 -14.28 4.09
N ALA A 182 36.22 -15.33 4.25
CA ALA A 182 35.83 -16.47 5.08
C ALA A 182 35.41 -16.03 6.47
N GLY A 183 34.30 -16.57 6.98
CA GLY A 183 33.79 -16.31 8.35
C GLY A 183 32.45 -15.60 8.45
N LYS A 184 31.82 -15.22 7.35
CA LYS A 184 30.43 -14.72 7.35
C LYS A 184 29.44 -15.88 7.17
N SER A 185 28.34 -15.82 7.90
CA SER A 185 27.25 -16.77 7.69
C SER A 185 26.48 -16.48 6.38
N TYR A 186 25.78 -17.47 5.86
CA TYR A 186 24.88 -17.24 4.70
C TYR A 186 23.78 -16.24 5.01
N TYR A 187 23.34 -16.18 6.26
CA TYR A 187 22.37 -15.20 6.75
C TYR A 187 22.91 -13.76 6.64
N ASP A 188 24.13 -13.53 7.12
CA ASP A 188 24.75 -12.20 7.04
C ASP A 188 24.99 -11.78 5.59
N LEU A 189 25.35 -12.73 4.72
CA LEU A 189 25.49 -12.48 3.27
C LEU A 189 24.16 -12.10 2.64
N ALA A 190 23.07 -12.80 2.99
CA ALA A 190 21.74 -12.49 2.49
C ALA A 190 21.31 -11.08 2.91
N LEU A 191 21.51 -10.70 4.18
CA LEU A 191 21.21 -9.35 4.67
C LEU A 191 22.01 -8.26 3.94
N GLU A 192 23.29 -8.51 3.64
CA GLU A 192 24.09 -7.55 2.88
C GLU A 192 23.61 -7.40 1.43
N VAL A 193 23.20 -8.50 0.78
CA VAL A 193 22.64 -8.45 -0.57
C VAL A 193 21.31 -7.67 -0.56
N LEU A 194 20.45 -7.93 0.42
CA LEU A 194 19.19 -7.19 0.57
C LEU A 194 19.43 -5.70 0.81
N ALA A 195 20.40 -5.36 1.68
CA ALA A 195 20.77 -3.98 1.95
C ALA A 195 21.35 -3.27 0.70
N ASP A 196 22.22 -3.95 -0.07
CA ASP A 196 22.76 -3.42 -1.32
C ASP A 196 21.67 -3.21 -2.39
N ALA A 197 20.59 -4.00 -2.35
CA ALA A 197 19.41 -3.84 -3.19
C ALA A 197 18.43 -2.75 -2.67
N GLY A 198 18.72 -2.13 -1.53
CA GLY A 198 17.84 -1.14 -0.90
C GLY A 198 16.66 -1.74 -0.14
N LEU A 199 16.66 -3.06 0.10
CA LEU A 199 15.59 -3.80 0.76
C LEU A 199 15.90 -3.97 2.26
N THR A 200 15.87 -2.87 3.02
CA THR A 200 16.22 -2.88 4.45
C THR A 200 15.04 -3.12 5.39
N ASP A 201 13.80 -2.97 4.92
CA ASP A 201 12.59 -2.97 5.74
C ASP A 201 11.65 -4.16 5.48
N TYR A 202 12.16 -5.21 4.84
CA TYR A 202 11.38 -6.41 4.54
C TYR A 202 11.74 -7.54 5.51
N TYR A 203 10.94 -7.66 6.56
CA TYR A 203 10.97 -8.77 7.52
C TYR A 203 9.62 -9.47 7.57
#